data_152ae8dc1a62f588ec3a29484bf87309
#
_entry.id   152ae8dc1a62f588ec3a29484bf87309
#
_cell.length_a   1.000
_cell.length_b   1.000
_cell.length_c   1.000
_cell.angle_alpha   90.00
_cell.angle_beta   90.00
_cell.angle_gamma   90.00
#
_symmetry.space_group_name_H-M   'P 1'
#
loop_
_entity.id
_entity.type
_entity.pdbx_description
1 polymer ?
#
loop_
_entity_poly.entity_id
_entity_poly.type
_entity_poly.pdbx_seq_one_letter_code
_entity_poly.pdbx_strand_id
1 'polypeptide(L)'
;MKIKKPVSAPKTQRKIKRSYLTVATVAAAVIVMALPVYADDPLATINALSDFVFSAIKAIGAILLGFGIVQIGLALKSHDAGQRAQGFMTFFGGVIIYFAKDILDMIL
;
A
#
# COMPACT_ATOMS: atom_id res chain seq x y z
N MET A 1 23.78 9.47 45.27
CA MET A 1 22.56 9.46 44.44
C MET A 1 22.96 9.18 43.01
N LYS A 2 22.60 8.01 42.49
CA LYS A 2 22.96 7.65 41.14
C LYS A 2 22.01 8.35 40.16
N ILE A 3 22.54 9.24 39.35
CA ILE A 3 21.77 9.86 38.28
C ILE A 3 21.44 8.78 37.27
N LYS A 4 20.16 8.50 37.07
CA LYS A 4 19.74 7.60 36.00
C LYS A 4 20.15 8.23 34.67
N LYS A 5 21.02 7.54 33.96
CA LYS A 5 21.32 7.95 32.59
C LYS A 5 20.01 7.98 31.78
N PRO A 6 19.81 9.02 30.92
CA PRO A 6 18.65 9.00 30.05
C PRO A 6 18.65 7.71 29.26
N VAL A 7 17.51 7.02 29.26
CA VAL A 7 17.36 5.77 28.54
C VAL A 7 17.50 6.09 27.04
N SER A 8 18.63 5.69 26.47
CA SER A 8 18.75 5.76 25.03
C SER A 8 17.63 4.92 24.40
N ALA A 9 17.09 5.38 23.27
CA ALA A 9 16.07 4.65 22.54
C ALA A 9 16.45 3.17 22.43
N PRO A 10 15.52 2.24 22.72
CA PRO A 10 15.83 0.81 22.68
C PRO A 10 16.44 0.44 21.33
N LYS A 11 17.40 -0.46 21.35
CA LYS A 11 18.06 -0.96 20.12
C LYS A 11 17.05 -1.41 19.07
N THR A 12 15.91 -1.94 19.50
CA THR A 12 14.82 -2.38 18.65
C THR A 12 14.21 -1.22 17.88
N GLN A 13 13.98 -0.06 18.52
CA GLN A 13 13.45 1.12 17.83
C GLN A 13 14.43 1.70 16.81
N ARG A 14 15.73 1.65 17.12
CA ARG A 14 16.76 2.07 16.16
C ARG A 14 16.79 1.16 14.95
N LYS A 15 16.66 -0.16 15.15
CA LYS A 15 16.58 -1.13 14.06
C LYS A 15 15.34 -0.93 13.19
N ILE A 16 14.19 -0.71 13.80
CA ILE A 16 12.94 -0.46 13.09
C ILE A 16 13.06 0.84 12.30
N LYS A 17 13.59 1.90 12.89
CA LYS A 17 13.78 3.18 12.22
C LYS A 17 14.77 3.07 11.05
N ARG A 18 15.85 2.33 11.24
CA ARG A 18 16.82 2.05 10.19
C ARG A 18 16.22 1.23 9.05
N SER A 19 15.47 0.20 9.39
CA SER A 19 14.76 -0.64 8.41
C SER A 19 13.74 0.18 7.64
N TYR A 20 12.98 1.02 8.34
CA TYR A 20 12.00 1.91 7.72
C TYR A 20 12.66 2.88 6.73
N LEU A 21 13.75 3.51 7.14
CA LEU A 21 14.51 4.43 6.27
C LEU A 21 15.08 3.70 5.05
N THR A 22 15.63 2.50 5.26
CA THR A 22 16.15 1.68 4.17
C THR A 22 15.06 1.30 3.17
N VAL A 23 13.92 0.82 3.66
CA VAL A 23 12.78 0.46 2.82
C VAL A 23 12.25 1.69 2.08
N ALA A 24 12.11 2.81 2.76
CA ALA A 24 11.64 4.06 2.15
C ALA A 24 12.61 4.55 1.07
N THR A 25 13.92 4.46 1.30
CA THR A 25 14.94 4.85 0.33
C THR A 25 14.92 3.94 -0.89
N VAL A 26 14.83 2.62 -0.68
CA VAL A 26 14.75 1.64 -1.77
C VAL A 26 13.48 1.86 -2.58
N ALA A 27 12.35 2.06 -1.91
CA ALA A 27 11.07 2.32 -2.58
C ALA A 27 11.15 3.60 -3.42
N ALA A 28 11.72 4.67 -2.88
CA ALA A 28 11.90 5.92 -3.60
C ALA A 28 12.83 5.74 -4.81
N ALA A 29 13.92 4.99 -4.65
CA ALA A 29 14.85 4.70 -5.74
C ALA A 29 14.19 3.89 -6.85
N VAL A 30 13.40 2.88 -6.50
CA VAL A 30 12.63 2.07 -7.46
C VAL A 30 11.62 2.94 -8.21
N ILE A 31 10.93 3.82 -7.53
CA ILE A 31 9.97 4.75 -8.15
C ILE A 31 10.70 5.65 -9.14
N VAL A 32 11.82 6.25 -8.74
CA VAL A 32 12.60 7.13 -9.62
C VAL A 32 13.13 6.39 -10.84
N MET A 33 13.61 5.15 -10.67
CA MET A 33 14.10 4.33 -11.77
C MET A 33 12.99 3.87 -12.71
N ALA A 34 11.78 3.67 -12.18
CA ALA A 34 10.62 3.25 -12.96
C ALA A 34 9.99 4.41 -13.75
N LEU A 35 10.30 5.67 -13.38
CA LEU A 35 9.80 6.83 -14.09
C LEU A 35 10.48 6.94 -15.45
N PRO A 36 9.72 6.94 -16.56
CA PRO A 36 10.31 7.20 -17.88
C PRO A 36 10.81 8.64 -17.92
N VAL A 37 12.01 8.82 -18.43
CA VAL A 37 12.60 10.16 -18.58
C VAL A 37 12.18 10.73 -19.92
N TYR A 38 11.15 11.57 -19.91
CA TYR A 38 10.72 12.35 -21.07
C TYR A 38 11.20 13.79 -20.88
N ALA A 39 12.41 14.09 -21.37
CA ALA A 39 13.04 15.39 -21.14
C ALA A 39 12.31 16.55 -21.85
N ASP A 40 11.60 16.27 -22.95
CA ASP A 40 11.06 17.30 -23.84
C ASP A 40 9.54 17.48 -23.74
N ASP A 41 8.82 16.62 -22.98
CA ASP A 41 7.37 16.70 -22.86
C ASP A 41 6.93 16.50 -21.41
N PRO A 42 6.70 17.59 -20.66
CA PRO A 42 6.24 17.49 -19.27
C PRO A 42 4.89 16.80 -19.11
N LEU A 43 3.99 16.97 -20.09
CA LEU A 43 2.67 16.33 -20.05
C LEU A 43 2.78 14.82 -20.17
N ALA A 44 3.62 14.34 -21.08
CA ALA A 44 3.86 12.91 -21.24
C ALA A 44 4.47 12.30 -19.98
N THR A 45 5.36 13.02 -19.31
CA THR A 45 5.95 12.59 -18.04
C THR A 45 4.89 12.49 -16.93
N ILE A 46 4.00 13.49 -16.85
CA ILE A 46 2.91 13.50 -15.87
C ILE A 46 1.95 12.34 -16.13
N ASN A 47 1.59 12.10 -17.39
CA ASN A 47 0.72 11.00 -17.76
C ASN A 47 1.34 9.64 -17.44
N ALA A 48 2.63 9.47 -17.70
CA ALA A 48 3.35 8.25 -17.37
C ALA A 48 3.40 8.02 -15.85
N LEU A 49 3.60 9.08 -15.08
CA LEU A 49 3.57 9.01 -13.62
C LEU A 49 2.19 8.64 -13.11
N SER A 50 1.14 9.24 -13.68
CA SER A 50 -0.25 8.93 -13.36
C SER A 50 -0.56 7.46 -13.62
N ASP A 51 -0.19 6.95 -14.78
CA ASP A 51 -0.40 5.54 -15.14
C ASP A 51 0.34 4.60 -14.18
N PHE A 52 1.56 4.96 -13.79
CA PHE A 52 2.33 4.19 -12.81
C PHE A 52 1.63 4.15 -11.45
N VAL A 53 1.18 5.31 -10.96
CA VAL A 53 0.50 5.43 -9.67
C VAL A 53 -0.79 4.60 -9.69
N PHE A 54 -1.60 4.70 -10.74
CA PHE A 54 -2.83 3.92 -10.84
C PHE A 54 -2.57 2.42 -10.98
N SER A 55 -1.50 2.02 -11.65
CA SER A 55 -1.09 0.62 -11.69
C SER A 55 -0.73 0.09 -10.31
N ALA A 56 -0.03 0.89 -9.51
CA ALA A 56 0.30 0.55 -8.13
C ALA A 56 -0.96 0.43 -7.26
N ILE A 57 -1.88 1.37 -7.39
CA ILE A 57 -3.17 1.34 -6.67
C ILE A 57 -3.97 0.09 -7.05
N LYS A 58 -4.01 -0.24 -8.33
CA LYS A 58 -4.68 -1.44 -8.83
C LYS A 58 -4.08 -2.71 -8.23
N ALA A 59 -2.75 -2.79 -8.15
CA ALA A 59 -2.06 -3.91 -7.53
C ALA A 59 -2.42 -4.06 -6.04
N ILE A 60 -2.48 -2.94 -5.31
CA ILE A 60 -2.91 -2.92 -3.92
C ILE A 60 -4.35 -3.42 -3.80
N GLY A 61 -5.23 -2.96 -4.68
CA GLY A 61 -6.62 -3.41 -4.74
C GLY A 61 -6.74 -4.92 -4.96
N ALA A 62 -5.93 -5.47 -5.86
CA ALA A 62 -5.90 -6.91 -6.13
C ALA A 62 -5.46 -7.71 -4.90
N ILE A 63 -4.47 -7.22 -4.18
CA ILE A 63 -4.00 -7.84 -2.93
C ILE A 63 -5.12 -7.83 -1.88
N LEU A 64 -5.81 -6.72 -1.72
CA LEU A 64 -6.93 -6.61 -0.78
C LEU A 64 -8.10 -7.50 -1.17
N LEU A 65 -8.37 -7.64 -2.46
CA LEU A 65 -9.38 -8.59 -2.96
C LEU A 65 -9.06 -10.02 -2.54
N GLY A 66 -7.82 -10.45 -2.79
CA GLY A 66 -7.36 -11.78 -2.41
C GLY A 66 -7.43 -12.01 -0.91
N PHE A 67 -7.01 -11.01 -0.13
CA PHE A 67 -7.06 -11.07 1.32
C PHE A 67 -8.50 -11.16 1.84
N GLY A 68 -9.42 -10.38 1.25
CA GLY A 68 -10.83 -10.42 1.59
C GLY A 68 -11.45 -11.79 1.33
N ILE A 69 -11.12 -12.42 0.19
CA ILE A 69 -11.59 -13.77 -0.14
C ILE A 69 -11.10 -14.78 0.90
N VAL A 70 -9.82 -14.69 1.30
CA VAL A 70 -9.25 -15.56 2.32
C VAL A 70 -9.98 -15.38 3.66
N GLN A 71 -10.24 -14.13 4.05
CA GLN A 71 -10.96 -13.83 5.29
C GLN A 71 -12.37 -14.41 5.29
N ILE A 72 -13.08 -14.28 4.17
CA ILE A 72 -14.44 -14.85 4.01
C ILE A 72 -14.38 -16.38 4.12
N GLY A 73 -13.41 -17.00 3.45
CA GLY A 73 -13.23 -18.46 3.51
C GLY A 73 -12.96 -18.97 4.92
N LEU A 74 -12.09 -18.29 5.66
CA LEU A 74 -11.78 -18.63 7.04
C LEU A 74 -13.00 -18.43 7.94
N ALA A 75 -13.76 -17.35 7.72
CA ALA A 75 -14.96 -17.07 8.49
C ALA A 75 -16.06 -18.13 8.28
N LEU A 76 -16.20 -18.63 7.07
CA LEU A 76 -17.13 -19.71 6.76
C LEU A 76 -16.72 -21.01 7.46
N LYS A 77 -15.40 -21.27 7.52
CA LYS A 77 -14.87 -22.45 8.21
C LYS A 77 -15.09 -22.37 9.71
N SER A 78 -14.91 -21.21 10.32
CA SER A 78 -15.04 -21.00 11.77
C SER A 78 -16.43 -20.59 12.22
N HIS A 79 -17.35 -20.37 11.29
CA HIS A 79 -18.71 -19.87 11.56
C HIS A 79 -18.73 -18.54 12.34
N ASP A 80 -17.76 -17.68 12.10
CA ASP A 80 -17.63 -16.38 12.76
C ASP A 80 -18.28 -15.29 11.89
N ALA A 81 -19.45 -14.81 12.33
CA ALA A 81 -20.19 -13.78 11.62
C ALA A 81 -19.46 -12.45 11.57
N GLY A 82 -18.73 -12.08 12.65
CA GLY A 82 -17.95 -10.85 12.70
C GLY A 82 -16.80 -10.85 11.71
N GLN A 83 -16.07 -11.96 11.63
CA GLN A 83 -14.97 -12.11 10.68
C GLN A 83 -15.48 -12.13 9.23
N ARG A 84 -16.66 -12.72 9.01
CA ARG A 84 -17.31 -12.73 7.69
C ARG A 84 -17.64 -11.31 7.24
N ALA A 85 -18.21 -10.50 8.12
CA ALA A 85 -18.52 -9.11 7.83
C ALA A 85 -17.27 -8.31 7.48
N GLN A 86 -16.18 -8.49 8.25
CA GLN A 86 -14.89 -7.85 7.95
C GLN A 86 -14.32 -8.30 6.61
N GLY A 87 -14.44 -9.58 6.30
CA GLY A 87 -14.00 -10.13 5.02
C GLY A 87 -14.73 -9.49 3.84
N PHE A 88 -16.05 -9.33 3.95
CA PHE A 88 -16.82 -8.64 2.92
C PHE A 88 -16.42 -7.18 2.79
N MET A 89 -16.21 -6.47 3.90
CA MET A 89 -15.75 -5.08 3.85
C MET A 89 -14.39 -4.94 3.17
N THR A 90 -13.45 -5.82 3.49
CA THR A 90 -12.13 -5.85 2.85
C THR A 90 -12.25 -6.16 1.35
N PHE A 91 -13.09 -7.11 1.00
CA PHE A 91 -13.33 -7.49 -0.39
C PHE A 91 -13.91 -6.32 -1.19
N PHE A 92 -14.97 -5.68 -0.70
CA PHE A 92 -15.59 -4.55 -1.39
C PHE A 92 -14.64 -3.35 -1.45
N GLY A 93 -13.88 -3.09 -0.39
CA GLY A 93 -12.83 -2.07 -0.40
C GLY A 93 -11.79 -2.33 -1.49
N GLY A 94 -11.37 -3.58 -1.63
CA GLY A 94 -10.46 -4.00 -2.68
C GLY A 94 -11.03 -3.81 -4.08
N VAL A 95 -12.31 -4.11 -4.27
CA VAL A 95 -13.01 -3.88 -5.55
C VAL A 95 -12.99 -2.40 -5.92
N ILE A 96 -13.33 -1.54 -4.98
CA ILE A 96 -13.33 -0.09 -5.19
C ILE A 96 -11.95 0.41 -5.56
N ILE A 97 -10.94 -0.03 -4.83
CA ILE A 97 -9.54 0.37 -5.09
C ILE A 97 -9.06 -0.17 -6.44
N TYR A 98 -9.39 -1.40 -6.77
CA TYR A 98 -9.00 -2.02 -8.04
C TYR A 98 -9.56 -1.25 -9.24
N PHE A 99 -10.81 -0.81 -9.14
CA PHE A 99 -11.48 -0.07 -10.20
C PHE A 99 -11.43 1.45 -10.00
N ALA A 100 -10.57 1.95 -9.13
CA ALA A 100 -10.50 3.38 -8.81
C ALA A 100 -10.28 4.25 -10.05
N LYS A 101 -9.37 3.85 -10.94
CA LYS A 101 -9.11 4.58 -12.18
C LYS A 101 -10.32 4.56 -13.11
N ASP A 102 -10.96 3.41 -13.26
CA ASP A 102 -12.12 3.25 -14.11
C ASP A 102 -13.29 4.11 -13.62
N ILE A 103 -13.49 4.16 -12.30
CA ILE A 103 -14.50 5.02 -11.68
C ILE A 103 -14.18 6.50 -11.91
N LEU A 104 -12.93 6.88 -11.76
CA LEU A 104 -12.48 8.26 -11.98
C LEU A 104 -12.69 8.67 -13.44
N ASP A 105 -12.36 7.81 -14.39
CA ASP A 105 -12.54 8.07 -15.81
C ASP A 105 -14.02 8.24 -16.19
N MET A 106 -14.92 7.53 -15.48
CA MET A 106 -16.36 7.68 -15.68
C MET A 106 -16.90 9.02 -15.17
N ILE A 107 -16.30 9.55 -14.10
CA ILE A 107 -16.70 10.81 -13.49
C ILE A 107 -16.16 12.00 -14.29
N LEU A 108 -14.96 11.90 -14.80
CA LEU A 108 -14.31 12.95 -15.58
C LEU A 108 -14.70 12.85 -17.05
#